data_6c4e712c5400a1458041757533ae10a4
#
_entry.id   6c4e712c5400a1458041757533ae10a4
#
_cell.length_a   1.000
_cell.length_b   1.000
_cell.length_c   1.000
_cell.angle_alpha   90.00
_cell.angle_beta   90.00
_cell.angle_gamma   90.00
#
_symmetry.space_group_name_H-M   'P 1'
#
loop_
_entity.id
_entity.type
_entity.pdbx_description
1 polymer ?
#
loop_
_entity_poly.entity_id
_entity_poly.type
_entity_poly.pdbx_seq_one_letter_code
_entity_poly.pdbx_strand_id
1 'polypeptide(L)'
;EQKRLTRKRPENLSAWEEYLQGLRCFYERQRTDYEDPGLAQARQHFEQAINLDSTLSDAYAQLAICGAWELVQRITKDSEQTLDGMLADGRKAEALNPENPLALVGIAVASFFRGNHPVALDHTQRAVQFNPSYALSYYWLGLAQVHSGEYPQGENTVLKAFQLSPADPDLSNFHALLFFACLGQGKYEEALEAIDKALLRHPDAGHHLGFR
;
A
#
# COMPACT_ATOMS: atom_id res chain seq x y z
N GLU A 1 22.19 -11.12 18.71
CA GLU A 1 22.26 -12.19 17.68
C GLU A 1 21.23 -11.86 16.59
N GLN A 2 21.71 -11.18 15.54
CA GLN A 2 20.92 -10.87 14.36
C GLN A 2 20.56 -12.20 13.70
N LYS A 3 19.28 -12.60 13.78
CA LYS A 3 18.72 -13.56 12.84
C LYS A 3 18.87 -12.94 11.44
N ARG A 4 19.93 -13.32 10.75
CA ARG A 4 20.05 -13.13 9.31
C ARG A 4 18.79 -13.75 8.72
N LEU A 5 17.91 -12.90 8.20
CA LEU A 5 16.86 -13.30 7.28
C LEU A 5 17.61 -13.93 6.10
N THR A 6 17.85 -15.23 6.16
CA THR A 6 18.24 -16.01 5.00
C THR A 6 17.01 -16.03 4.12
N ARG A 7 16.86 -15.01 3.23
CA ARG A 7 16.00 -15.14 2.09
C ARG A 7 16.37 -16.46 1.43
N LYS A 8 15.50 -17.47 1.53
CA LYS A 8 15.64 -18.68 0.73
C LYS A 8 15.84 -18.22 -0.71
N ARG A 9 16.91 -18.67 -1.36
CA ARG A 9 17.05 -18.51 -2.81
C ARG A 9 15.76 -19.05 -3.43
N PRO A 10 15.11 -18.30 -4.34
CA PRO A 10 13.92 -18.82 -4.99
C PRO A 10 14.29 -20.11 -5.70
N GLU A 11 13.52 -21.17 -5.45
CA GLU A 11 13.73 -22.48 -6.07
C GLU A 11 13.51 -22.40 -7.58
N ASN A 12 12.69 -21.42 -8.03
CA ASN A 12 12.44 -21.13 -9.42
C ASN A 12 12.97 -19.73 -9.80
N LEU A 13 14.12 -19.69 -10.48
CA LEU A 13 14.75 -18.43 -10.90
C LEU A 13 13.86 -17.63 -11.88
N SER A 14 13.16 -18.31 -12.77
CA SER A 14 12.27 -17.66 -13.75
C SER A 14 11.08 -16.99 -13.06
N ALA A 15 10.50 -17.60 -12.02
CA ALA A 15 9.45 -16.97 -11.22
C ALA A 15 9.95 -15.71 -10.50
N TRP A 16 11.19 -15.75 -10.03
CA TRP A 16 11.81 -14.59 -9.39
C TRP A 16 12.12 -13.47 -10.38
N GLU A 17 12.56 -13.81 -11.60
CA GLU A 17 12.76 -12.83 -12.67
C GLU A 17 11.45 -12.11 -13.03
N GLU A 18 10.34 -12.85 -13.20
CA GLU A 18 9.03 -12.26 -13.42
C GLU A 18 8.59 -11.38 -12.26
N TYR A 19 8.78 -11.82 -11.02
CA TYR A 19 8.50 -11.00 -9.84
C TYR A 19 9.28 -9.69 -9.85
N LEU A 20 10.56 -9.70 -10.19
CA LEU A 20 11.39 -8.49 -10.29
C LEU A 20 10.94 -7.55 -11.42
N GLN A 21 10.51 -8.08 -12.57
CA GLN A 21 9.92 -7.27 -13.64
C GLN A 21 8.62 -6.60 -13.17
N GLY A 22 7.78 -7.35 -12.45
CA GLY A 22 6.58 -6.80 -11.83
C GLY A 22 6.89 -5.65 -10.87
N LEU A 23 7.88 -5.79 -10.00
CA LEU A 23 8.33 -4.72 -9.12
C LEU A 23 8.83 -3.50 -9.89
N ARG A 24 9.59 -3.71 -10.95
CA ARG A 24 10.07 -2.63 -11.80
C ARG A 24 8.90 -1.86 -12.40
N CYS A 25 7.94 -2.53 -13.03
CA CYS A 25 6.75 -1.89 -13.59
C CYS A 25 5.96 -1.14 -12.49
N PHE A 26 5.87 -1.72 -11.29
CA PHE A 26 5.17 -1.10 -10.17
C PHE A 26 5.83 0.19 -9.68
N TYR A 27 7.14 0.25 -9.55
CA TYR A 27 7.85 1.43 -9.03
C TYR A 27 8.18 2.47 -10.11
N GLU A 28 8.35 2.07 -11.38
CA GLU A 28 8.60 2.98 -12.50
C GLU A 28 7.32 3.48 -13.18
N ARG A 29 6.12 3.11 -12.66
CA ARG A 29 4.84 3.47 -13.26
C ARG A 29 4.65 4.98 -13.36
N GLN A 30 4.18 5.42 -14.51
CA GLN A 30 3.71 6.78 -14.73
C GLN A 30 2.19 6.80 -14.59
N ARG A 31 1.70 7.51 -13.59
CA ARG A 31 0.27 7.64 -13.31
C ARG A 31 -0.33 8.67 -14.26
N THR A 32 -1.44 8.32 -14.89
CA THR A 32 -2.32 9.24 -15.60
C THR A 32 -3.69 9.25 -14.90
N ASP A 33 -4.52 10.27 -15.18
CA ASP A 33 -5.78 10.50 -14.45
C ASP A 33 -6.81 9.36 -14.55
N TYR A 34 -6.67 8.47 -15.53
CA TYR A 34 -7.66 7.44 -15.83
C TYR A 34 -7.08 6.04 -16.02
N GLU A 35 -5.78 5.91 -16.15
CA GLU A 35 -5.12 4.65 -16.41
C GLU A 35 -3.75 4.59 -15.72
N ASP A 36 -3.40 3.42 -15.24
CA ASP A 36 -2.05 3.11 -14.76
C ASP A 36 -1.54 1.86 -15.51
N PRO A 37 -1.02 2.04 -16.74
CA PRO A 37 -0.52 0.91 -17.53
C PRO A 37 0.65 0.17 -16.85
N GLY A 38 1.44 0.86 -16.03
CA GLY A 38 2.49 0.23 -15.23
C GLY A 38 1.94 -0.69 -14.16
N LEU A 39 0.81 -0.33 -13.53
CA LEU A 39 0.13 -1.18 -12.56
C LEU A 39 -0.44 -2.45 -13.22
N ALA A 40 -1.05 -2.31 -14.41
CA ALA A 40 -1.57 -3.44 -15.16
C ALA A 40 -0.45 -4.40 -15.60
N GLN A 41 0.69 -3.87 -16.07
CA GLN A 41 1.86 -4.67 -16.42
C GLN A 41 2.47 -5.36 -15.19
N ALA A 42 2.58 -4.66 -14.06
CA ALA A 42 3.06 -5.24 -12.82
C ALA A 42 2.21 -6.43 -12.39
N ARG A 43 0.88 -6.31 -12.45
CA ARG A 43 -0.06 -7.39 -12.17
C ARG A 43 0.20 -8.61 -13.05
N GLN A 44 0.35 -8.43 -14.38
CA GLN A 44 0.64 -9.53 -15.30
C GLN A 44 1.92 -10.29 -14.94
N HIS A 45 2.98 -9.56 -14.61
CA HIS A 45 4.25 -10.17 -14.20
C HIS A 45 4.12 -10.94 -12.87
N PHE A 46 3.38 -10.41 -11.87
CA PHE A 46 3.15 -11.13 -10.63
C PHE A 46 2.29 -12.39 -10.84
N GLU A 47 1.29 -12.36 -11.72
CA GLU A 47 0.49 -13.53 -12.10
C GLU A 47 1.37 -14.58 -12.83
N GLN A 48 2.28 -14.15 -13.70
CA GLN A 48 3.24 -15.06 -14.35
C GLN A 48 4.21 -15.67 -13.33
N ALA A 49 4.71 -14.89 -12.37
CA ALA A 49 5.54 -15.40 -11.28
C ALA A 49 4.84 -16.49 -10.47
N ILE A 50 3.55 -16.29 -10.15
CA ILE A 50 2.72 -17.29 -9.44
C ILE A 50 2.49 -18.55 -10.27
N ASN A 51 2.28 -18.40 -11.59
CA ASN A 51 2.12 -19.54 -12.49
C ASN A 51 3.39 -20.39 -12.57
N LEU A 52 4.57 -19.77 -12.47
CA LEU A 52 5.86 -20.45 -12.45
C LEU A 52 6.21 -21.02 -11.06
N ASP A 53 5.80 -20.34 -9.99
CA ASP A 53 6.00 -20.78 -8.60
C ASP A 53 4.81 -20.34 -7.72
N SER A 54 3.88 -21.26 -7.50
CA SER A 54 2.69 -21.02 -6.69
C SER A 54 2.97 -20.91 -5.18
N THR A 55 4.23 -21.03 -4.75
CA THR A 55 4.67 -20.88 -3.36
C THR A 55 5.31 -19.51 -3.08
N LEU A 56 5.41 -18.65 -4.09
CA LEU A 56 6.03 -17.33 -3.97
C LEU A 56 5.07 -16.34 -3.27
N SER A 57 5.13 -16.31 -1.94
CA SER A 57 4.30 -15.43 -1.08
C SER A 57 4.35 -13.96 -1.53
N ASP A 58 5.54 -13.46 -1.89
CA ASP A 58 5.75 -12.06 -2.26
C ASP A 58 4.95 -11.66 -3.51
N ALA A 59 4.76 -12.57 -4.48
CA ALA A 59 3.98 -12.29 -5.69
C ALA A 59 2.48 -12.15 -5.39
N TYR A 60 1.91 -13.02 -4.57
CA TYR A 60 0.53 -12.87 -4.10
C TYR A 60 0.35 -11.59 -3.29
N ALA A 61 1.29 -11.28 -2.39
CA ALA A 61 1.22 -10.04 -1.62
C ALA A 61 1.22 -8.79 -2.52
N GLN A 62 2.04 -8.78 -3.58
CA GLN A 62 2.07 -7.68 -4.55
C GLN A 62 0.78 -7.58 -5.38
N LEU A 63 0.12 -8.69 -5.71
CA LEU A 63 -1.21 -8.64 -6.36
C LEU A 63 -2.23 -7.94 -5.46
N ALA A 64 -2.24 -8.25 -4.16
CA ALA A 64 -3.11 -7.54 -3.21
C ALA A 64 -2.78 -6.04 -3.15
N ILE A 65 -1.51 -5.65 -3.20
CA ILE A 65 -1.09 -4.24 -3.25
C ILE A 65 -1.49 -3.57 -4.56
N CYS A 66 -1.41 -4.25 -5.71
CA CYS A 66 -1.94 -3.73 -6.97
C CYS A 66 -3.43 -3.40 -6.86
N GLY A 67 -4.23 -4.30 -6.30
CA GLY A 67 -5.66 -4.05 -6.04
C GLY A 67 -5.90 -2.86 -5.12
N ALA A 68 -5.06 -2.66 -4.09
CA ALA A 68 -5.14 -1.50 -3.21
C ALA A 68 -4.98 -0.19 -3.99
N TRP A 69 -4.01 -0.12 -4.89
CA TRP A 69 -3.81 1.06 -5.72
C TRP A 69 -4.88 1.26 -6.78
N GLU A 70 -5.44 0.18 -7.35
CA GLU A 70 -6.62 0.25 -8.23
C GLU A 70 -7.81 0.91 -7.53
N LEU A 71 -8.06 0.58 -6.26
CA LEU A 71 -9.11 1.18 -5.46
C LEU A 71 -8.83 2.66 -5.12
N VAL A 72 -7.61 2.95 -4.65
CA VAL A 72 -7.21 4.32 -4.31
C VAL A 72 -7.30 5.25 -5.52
N GLN A 73 -6.87 4.79 -6.69
CA GLN A 73 -6.91 5.55 -7.93
C GLN A 73 -8.27 5.52 -8.63
N ARG A 74 -9.23 4.75 -8.12
CA ARG A 74 -10.58 4.57 -8.70
C ARG A 74 -10.57 4.09 -10.15
N ILE A 75 -9.57 3.30 -10.54
CA ILE A 75 -9.45 2.72 -11.88
C ILE A 75 -10.06 1.32 -11.98
N THR A 76 -10.44 0.71 -10.85
CA THR A 76 -11.15 -0.58 -10.85
C THR A 76 -12.56 -0.46 -11.43
N LYS A 77 -12.96 -1.46 -12.20
CA LYS A 77 -14.31 -1.55 -12.79
C LYS A 77 -15.32 -2.14 -11.79
N ASP A 78 -14.86 -2.98 -10.88
CA ASP A 78 -15.68 -3.64 -9.85
C ASP A 78 -14.90 -3.67 -8.53
N SER A 79 -15.28 -2.77 -7.63
CA SER A 79 -14.61 -2.62 -6.33
C SER A 79 -14.77 -3.86 -5.45
N GLU A 80 -15.93 -4.53 -5.48
CA GLU A 80 -16.16 -5.73 -4.67
C GLU A 80 -15.29 -6.90 -5.18
N GLN A 81 -15.23 -7.10 -6.49
CA GLN A 81 -14.37 -8.12 -7.07
C GLN A 81 -12.88 -7.85 -6.74
N THR A 82 -12.45 -6.58 -6.81
CA THR A 82 -11.09 -6.20 -6.44
C THR A 82 -10.80 -6.50 -4.97
N LEU A 83 -11.72 -6.14 -4.06
CA LEU A 83 -11.60 -6.42 -2.64
C LEU A 83 -11.54 -7.92 -2.33
N ASP A 84 -12.37 -8.73 -3.00
CA ASP A 84 -12.35 -10.19 -2.87
C ASP A 84 -11.00 -10.76 -3.33
N GLY A 85 -10.50 -10.31 -4.47
CA GLY A 85 -9.17 -10.70 -4.99
C GLY A 85 -8.05 -10.33 -4.02
N MET A 86 -8.04 -9.12 -3.50
CA MET A 86 -7.05 -8.65 -2.51
C MET A 86 -7.04 -9.54 -1.25
N LEU A 87 -8.23 -9.88 -0.74
CA LEU A 87 -8.33 -10.76 0.44
C LEU A 87 -7.87 -12.19 0.13
N ALA A 88 -8.20 -12.72 -1.04
CA ALA A 88 -7.76 -14.06 -1.45
C ALA A 88 -6.24 -14.11 -1.58
N ASP A 89 -5.65 -13.14 -2.30
CA ASP A 89 -4.21 -13.05 -2.52
C ASP A 89 -3.45 -12.76 -1.21
N GLY A 90 -3.93 -11.81 -0.40
CA GLY A 90 -3.33 -11.49 0.89
C GLY A 90 -3.33 -12.68 1.85
N ARG A 91 -4.45 -13.40 1.97
CA ARG A 91 -4.54 -14.63 2.80
C ARG A 91 -3.67 -15.76 2.27
N LYS A 92 -3.57 -15.91 0.95
CA LYS A 92 -2.67 -16.89 0.34
C LYS A 92 -1.22 -16.56 0.64
N ALA A 93 -0.84 -15.29 0.54
CA ALA A 93 0.51 -14.82 0.87
C ALA A 93 0.82 -15.02 2.36
N GLU A 94 -0.11 -14.68 3.27
CA GLU A 94 0.03 -14.88 4.72
C GLU A 94 0.15 -16.38 5.07
N ALA A 95 -0.63 -17.25 4.42
CA ALA A 95 -0.54 -18.70 4.63
C ALA A 95 0.82 -19.28 4.20
N LEU A 96 1.43 -18.72 3.14
CA LEU A 96 2.76 -19.10 2.66
C LEU A 96 3.90 -18.51 3.51
N ASN A 97 3.73 -17.28 3.97
CA ASN A 97 4.66 -16.58 4.86
C ASN A 97 3.90 -15.67 5.82
N PRO A 98 3.64 -16.12 7.07
CA PRO A 98 2.89 -15.34 8.07
C PRO A 98 3.56 -14.03 8.51
N GLU A 99 4.85 -13.87 8.25
CA GLU A 99 5.63 -12.66 8.57
C GLU A 99 5.75 -11.71 7.36
N ASN A 100 5.05 -11.97 6.24
CA ASN A 100 5.11 -11.11 5.07
C ASN A 100 4.33 -9.79 5.32
N PRO A 101 5.02 -8.64 5.46
CA PRO A 101 4.35 -7.38 5.79
C PRO A 101 3.42 -6.88 4.69
N LEU A 102 3.72 -7.18 3.42
CA LEU A 102 2.88 -6.82 2.29
C LEU A 102 1.55 -7.59 2.26
N ALA A 103 1.58 -8.88 2.62
CA ALA A 103 0.38 -9.69 2.76
C ALA A 103 -0.57 -9.09 3.81
N LEU A 104 -0.01 -8.70 4.96
CA LEU A 104 -0.77 -8.06 6.04
C LEU A 104 -1.33 -6.71 5.60
N VAL A 105 -0.55 -5.89 4.87
CA VAL A 105 -1.03 -4.63 4.30
C VAL A 105 -2.18 -4.89 3.31
N GLY A 106 -2.06 -5.85 2.41
CA GLY A 106 -3.13 -6.19 1.45
C GLY A 106 -4.44 -6.56 2.14
N ILE A 107 -4.39 -7.42 3.17
CA ILE A 107 -5.56 -7.79 3.98
C ILE A 107 -6.12 -6.56 4.73
N ALA A 108 -5.24 -5.74 5.30
CA ALA A 108 -5.64 -4.54 6.04
C ALA A 108 -6.39 -3.54 5.15
N VAL A 109 -5.87 -3.29 3.94
CA VAL A 109 -6.49 -2.36 2.99
C VAL A 109 -7.87 -2.85 2.55
N ALA A 110 -7.99 -4.12 2.19
CA ALA A 110 -9.29 -4.69 1.84
C ALA A 110 -10.29 -4.64 3.00
N SER A 111 -9.82 -4.90 4.23
CA SER A 111 -10.64 -4.78 5.44
C SER A 111 -11.08 -3.34 5.71
N PHE A 112 -10.18 -2.38 5.49
CA PHE A 112 -10.44 -0.95 5.62
C PHE A 112 -11.57 -0.49 4.68
N PHE A 113 -11.46 -0.80 3.38
CA PHE A 113 -12.49 -0.43 2.40
C PHE A 113 -13.83 -1.13 2.63
N ARG A 114 -13.86 -2.26 3.33
CA ARG A 114 -15.08 -2.93 3.81
C ARG A 114 -15.62 -2.39 5.15
N GLY A 115 -15.01 -1.33 5.68
CA GLY A 115 -15.41 -0.73 6.95
C GLY A 115 -15.00 -1.52 8.19
N ASN A 116 -14.17 -2.56 8.04
CA ASN A 116 -13.66 -3.34 9.18
C ASN A 116 -12.33 -2.73 9.70
N HIS A 117 -12.45 -1.53 10.27
CA HIS A 117 -11.31 -0.75 10.75
C HIS A 117 -10.48 -1.43 11.86
N PRO A 118 -11.07 -2.17 12.82
CA PRO A 118 -10.28 -2.89 13.81
C PRO A 118 -9.34 -3.94 13.20
N VAL A 119 -9.81 -4.68 12.19
CA VAL A 119 -8.97 -5.67 11.48
C VAL A 119 -7.88 -4.96 10.67
N ALA A 120 -8.21 -3.84 10.02
CA ALA A 120 -7.22 -3.05 9.28
C ALA A 120 -6.11 -2.54 10.20
N LEU A 121 -6.45 -2.04 11.38
CA LEU A 121 -5.51 -1.54 12.37
C LEU A 121 -4.59 -2.66 12.89
N ASP A 122 -5.14 -3.82 13.27
CA ASP A 122 -4.37 -4.98 13.74
C ASP A 122 -3.34 -5.42 12.70
N HIS A 123 -3.78 -5.63 11.45
CA HIS A 123 -2.89 -6.12 10.39
C HIS A 123 -1.81 -5.10 10.02
N THR A 124 -2.11 -3.81 9.99
CA THR A 124 -1.09 -2.79 9.72
C THR A 124 -0.09 -2.64 10.86
N GLN A 125 -0.51 -2.77 12.12
CA GLN A 125 0.40 -2.80 13.28
C GLN A 125 1.36 -3.99 13.19
N ARG A 126 0.86 -5.19 12.87
CA ARG A 126 1.70 -6.38 12.65
C ARG A 126 2.66 -6.18 11.47
N ALA A 127 2.21 -5.57 10.38
CA ALA A 127 3.06 -5.29 9.23
C ALA A 127 4.26 -4.40 9.60
N VAL A 128 4.04 -3.35 10.40
CA VAL A 128 5.11 -2.48 10.92
C VAL A 128 6.04 -3.23 11.86
N GLN A 129 5.53 -4.15 12.69
CA GLN A 129 6.36 -4.97 13.59
C GLN A 129 7.30 -5.90 12.81
N PHE A 130 6.82 -6.54 11.72
CA PHE A 130 7.63 -7.44 10.92
C PHE A 130 8.64 -6.71 10.02
N ASN A 131 8.28 -5.53 9.51
CA ASN A 131 9.21 -4.70 8.74
C ASN A 131 9.12 -3.22 9.12
N PRO A 132 9.86 -2.78 10.16
CA PRO A 132 9.83 -1.39 10.63
C PRO A 132 10.53 -0.40 9.68
N SER A 133 11.09 -0.86 8.57
CA SER A 133 11.74 -0.02 7.55
C SER A 133 10.87 0.20 6.30
N TYR A 134 9.66 -0.36 6.26
CA TYR A 134 8.81 -0.31 5.08
C TYR A 134 7.79 0.83 5.16
N ALA A 135 8.02 1.91 4.42
CA ALA A 135 7.23 3.15 4.48
C ALA A 135 5.73 2.93 4.21
N LEU A 136 5.38 2.03 3.27
CA LEU A 136 3.99 1.75 2.91
C LEU A 136 3.19 1.17 4.09
N SER A 137 3.80 0.35 4.95
CA SER A 137 3.13 -0.14 6.16
C SER A 137 2.75 0.99 7.11
N TYR A 138 3.61 2.01 7.25
CA TYR A 138 3.31 3.20 8.05
C TYR A 138 2.23 4.07 7.40
N TYR A 139 2.23 4.21 6.08
CA TYR A 139 1.17 4.94 5.38
C TYR A 139 -0.20 4.32 5.68
N TRP A 140 -0.36 3.01 5.51
CA TRP A 140 -1.62 2.33 5.76
C TRP A 140 -2.00 2.27 7.24
N LEU A 141 -1.03 2.16 8.15
CA LEU A 141 -1.27 2.28 9.58
C LEU A 141 -1.79 3.67 9.93
N GLY A 142 -1.14 4.72 9.44
CA GLY A 142 -1.57 6.10 9.65
C GLY A 142 -2.97 6.36 9.10
N LEU A 143 -3.29 5.80 7.94
CA LEU A 143 -4.63 5.89 7.36
C LEU A 143 -5.69 5.24 8.26
N ALA A 144 -5.42 4.03 8.76
CA ALA A 144 -6.33 3.34 9.68
C ALA A 144 -6.52 4.14 10.99
N GLN A 145 -5.46 4.72 11.54
CA GLN A 145 -5.50 5.56 12.74
C GLN A 145 -6.32 6.84 12.53
N VAL A 146 -6.09 7.56 11.44
CA VAL A 146 -6.84 8.79 11.12
C VAL A 146 -8.33 8.50 10.98
N HIS A 147 -8.70 7.43 10.29
CA HIS A 147 -10.10 7.04 10.15
C HIS A 147 -10.74 6.52 11.45
N SER A 148 -9.93 6.06 12.40
CA SER A 148 -10.38 5.70 13.75
C SER A 148 -10.46 6.91 14.70
N GLY A 149 -10.14 8.12 14.20
CA GLY A 149 -10.11 9.35 15.02
C GLY A 149 -8.83 9.52 15.85
N GLU A 150 -7.84 8.66 15.69
CA GLU A 150 -6.55 8.72 16.36
C GLU A 150 -5.60 9.68 15.62
N TYR A 151 -6.04 10.94 15.43
CA TYR A 151 -5.34 11.92 14.59
C TYR A 151 -3.88 12.20 14.99
N PRO A 152 -3.53 12.37 16.29
CA PRO A 152 -2.13 12.60 16.68
C PRO A 152 -1.23 11.40 16.39
N GLN A 153 -1.73 10.18 16.58
CA GLN A 153 -1.00 8.95 16.25
C GLN A 153 -0.82 8.82 14.74
N GLY A 154 -1.89 9.07 13.97
CA GLY A 154 -1.86 9.05 12.50
C GLY A 154 -0.86 10.06 11.93
N GLU A 155 -0.80 11.29 12.48
CA GLU A 155 0.20 12.30 12.11
C GLU A 155 1.63 11.78 12.34
N ASN A 156 1.93 11.29 13.54
CA ASN A 156 3.26 10.76 13.85
C ASN A 156 3.63 9.56 12.95
N THR A 157 2.65 8.72 12.65
CA THR A 157 2.85 7.54 11.82
C THR A 157 3.15 7.90 10.36
N VAL A 158 2.41 8.85 9.77
CA VAL A 158 2.69 9.28 8.40
C VAL A 158 4.01 10.06 8.29
N LEU A 159 4.37 10.85 9.31
CA LEU A 159 5.68 11.50 9.37
C LEU A 159 6.82 10.47 9.38
N LYS A 160 6.62 9.31 10.01
CA LYS A 160 7.57 8.20 9.94
C LYS A 160 7.67 7.62 8.53
N ALA A 161 6.56 7.50 7.79
CA ALA A 161 6.58 7.08 6.39
C ALA A 161 7.42 8.03 5.52
N PHE A 162 7.27 9.36 5.69
CA PHE A 162 8.12 10.36 4.99
C PHE A 162 9.61 10.19 5.29
N GLN A 163 9.97 9.92 6.55
CA GLN A 163 11.38 9.70 6.93
C GLN A 163 11.97 8.46 6.27
N LEU A 164 11.17 7.39 6.11
CA LEU A 164 11.61 6.13 5.53
C LEU A 164 11.72 6.18 4.00
N SER A 165 10.84 6.94 3.33
CA SER A 165 10.82 7.07 1.88
C SER A 165 10.58 8.52 1.43
N PRO A 166 11.60 9.40 1.54
CA PRO A 166 11.44 10.82 1.22
C PRO A 166 11.27 11.11 -0.28
N ALA A 167 11.54 10.14 -1.14
CA ALA A 167 11.35 10.20 -2.60
C ALA A 167 10.33 9.17 -3.09
N ASP A 168 9.38 8.80 -2.25
CA ASP A 168 8.33 7.83 -2.61
C ASP A 168 7.51 8.33 -3.81
N PRO A 169 7.21 7.49 -4.81
CA PRO A 169 6.35 7.87 -5.94
C PRO A 169 4.97 8.36 -5.49
N ASP A 170 4.48 7.85 -4.36
CA ASP A 170 3.15 8.14 -3.81
C ASP A 170 3.13 9.21 -2.70
N LEU A 171 4.16 10.08 -2.63
CA LEU A 171 4.25 11.15 -1.62
C LEU A 171 3.03 12.09 -1.59
N SER A 172 2.32 12.28 -2.71
CA SER A 172 1.07 13.04 -2.73
C SER A 172 0.02 12.44 -1.80
N ASN A 173 -0.08 11.09 -1.76
CA ASN A 173 -1.00 10.39 -0.86
C ASN A 173 -0.56 10.52 0.61
N PHE A 174 0.76 10.54 0.88
CA PHE A 174 1.26 10.78 2.23
C PHE A 174 0.92 12.19 2.71
N HIS A 175 1.07 13.20 1.85
CA HIS A 175 0.68 14.57 2.16
C HIS A 175 -0.83 14.73 2.36
N ALA A 176 -1.64 14.03 1.57
CA ALA A 176 -3.08 13.99 1.75
C ALA A 176 -3.49 13.37 3.09
N LEU A 177 -2.82 12.30 3.49
CA LEU A 177 -3.05 11.69 4.81
C LEU A 177 -2.65 12.64 5.95
N LEU A 178 -1.52 13.33 5.82
CA LEU A 178 -1.07 14.34 6.78
C LEU A 178 -2.09 15.49 6.91
N PHE A 179 -2.66 15.94 5.78
CA PHE A 179 -3.74 16.93 5.77
C PHE A 179 -4.90 16.48 6.67
N PHE A 180 -5.42 15.25 6.50
CA PHE A 180 -6.53 14.76 7.31
C PHE A 180 -6.15 14.61 8.79
N ALA A 181 -4.93 14.17 9.09
CA ALA A 181 -4.44 14.04 10.44
C ALA A 181 -4.35 15.42 11.15
N CYS A 182 -3.84 16.44 10.47
CA CYS A 182 -3.76 17.81 11.00
C CYS A 182 -5.16 18.45 11.10
N LEU A 183 -6.00 18.29 10.10
CA LEU A 183 -7.37 18.82 10.09
C LEU A 183 -8.19 18.29 11.28
N GLY A 184 -8.11 16.98 11.55
CA GLY A 184 -8.80 16.36 12.67
C GLY A 184 -8.33 16.84 14.05
N GLN A 185 -7.14 17.46 14.14
CA GLN A 185 -6.59 18.07 15.33
C GLN A 185 -6.85 19.58 15.43
N GLY A 186 -7.48 20.19 14.40
CA GLY A 186 -7.67 21.64 14.33
C GLY A 186 -6.39 22.42 13.98
N LYS A 187 -5.35 21.75 13.49
CA LYS A 187 -4.09 22.34 13.00
C LYS A 187 -4.27 22.80 11.54
N TYR A 188 -5.03 23.87 11.34
CA TYR A 188 -5.48 24.29 10.02
C TYR A 188 -4.35 24.79 9.11
N GLU A 189 -3.35 25.47 9.66
CA GLU A 189 -2.21 25.99 8.88
C GLU A 189 -1.35 24.82 8.36
N GLU A 190 -1.01 23.87 9.19
CA GLU A 190 -0.27 22.66 8.81
C GLU A 190 -1.08 21.78 7.84
N ALA A 191 -2.38 21.72 8.01
CA ALA A 191 -3.25 21.01 7.07
C ALA A 191 -3.22 21.65 5.68
N LEU A 192 -3.34 22.99 5.57
CA LEU A 192 -3.24 23.71 4.30
C LEU A 192 -1.87 23.49 3.64
N GLU A 193 -0.79 23.58 4.40
CA GLU A 193 0.54 23.30 3.86
C GLU A 193 0.68 21.87 3.32
N ALA A 194 0.11 20.90 4.02
CA ALA A 194 0.14 19.50 3.58
C ALA A 194 -0.64 19.29 2.29
N ILE A 195 -1.86 19.84 2.17
CA ILE A 195 -2.67 19.67 0.95
C ILE A 195 -2.06 20.38 -0.25
N ASP A 196 -1.46 21.56 -0.06
CA ASP A 196 -0.76 22.28 -1.11
C ASP A 196 0.40 21.44 -1.69
N LYS A 197 1.18 20.79 -0.82
CA LYS A 197 2.24 19.86 -1.25
C LYS A 197 1.72 18.65 -2.01
N ALA A 198 0.54 18.12 -1.62
CA ALA A 198 -0.10 17.03 -2.35
C ALA A 198 -0.51 17.48 -3.77
N LEU A 199 -1.17 18.64 -3.89
CA LEU A 199 -1.66 19.18 -5.15
C LEU A 199 -0.54 19.63 -6.10
N LEU A 200 0.58 20.14 -5.58
CA LEU A 200 1.75 20.46 -6.40
C LEU A 200 2.34 19.25 -7.13
N ARG A 201 2.22 18.07 -6.54
CA ARG A 201 2.71 16.81 -7.14
C ARG A 201 1.69 16.16 -8.06
N HIS A 202 0.42 16.28 -7.72
CA HIS A 202 -0.72 15.79 -8.49
C HIS A 202 -1.84 16.83 -8.42
N PRO A 203 -1.95 17.75 -9.40
CA PRO A 203 -2.99 18.78 -9.42
C PRO A 203 -4.41 18.22 -9.35
N ASP A 204 -4.62 17.03 -9.88
CA ASP A 204 -5.92 16.34 -9.89
C ASP A 204 -6.20 15.51 -8.62
N ALA A 205 -5.25 15.46 -7.68
CA ALA A 205 -5.44 14.73 -6.41
C ALA A 205 -6.66 15.20 -5.61
N GLY A 206 -7.09 16.46 -5.80
CA GLY A 206 -8.31 17.00 -5.21
C GLY A 206 -9.57 16.20 -5.56
N HIS A 207 -9.67 15.66 -6.76
CA HIS A 207 -10.79 14.81 -7.19
C HIS A 207 -10.78 13.44 -6.52
N HIS A 208 -9.59 12.88 -6.28
CA HIS A 208 -9.41 11.58 -5.62
C HIS A 208 -9.64 11.65 -4.11
N LEU A 209 -9.40 12.80 -3.49
CA LEU A 209 -9.56 13.03 -2.06
C LEU A 209 -11.01 13.38 -1.65
N GLY A 210 -11.94 13.46 -2.61
CA GLY A 210 -13.35 13.74 -2.32
C GLY A 210 -13.65 15.20 -2.03
N PHE A 211 -12.72 16.12 -2.29
CA PHE A 211 -13.00 17.55 -2.29
C PHE A 211 -13.77 17.90 -3.57
N ARG A 212 -15.10 18.06 -3.43
CA ARG A 212 -15.99 18.71 -4.40
C ARG A 212 -16.46 20.01 -3.83
#